data_1b88c881ba7b66e457754c84503778e0
#
_entry.id   1b88c881ba7b66e457754c84503778e0
#
_cell.length_a   1.000
_cell.length_b   1.000
_cell.length_c   1.000
_cell.angle_alpha   90.00
_cell.angle_beta   90.00
_cell.angle_gamma   90.00
#
_symmetry.space_group_name_H-M   'P 1'
#
loop_
_entity.id
_entity.type
_entity.pdbx_description
1 polymer ?
#
loop_
_entity_poly.entity_id
_entity_poly.type
_entity_poly.pdbx_seq_one_letter_code
_entity_poly.pdbx_strand_id
1 'polypeptide(L)'
;MTSTELQTYGDNGGVALTWKDLKVRVVGGAPPEEKEKGRSRSILKGITGYALPGELLAIMGPSGSGKLNSNTRQAGEILINGRKETLAFGTSAYVTQDDALMTTLTVREAITYSAMLQLPDAMPESEKKRRAETTIREMGLQDCIDTRIGGAWSAAKGLSGGQKRRVSICIEILMRPKLLFLDEPTSGLDSAASYHVMKRIAHLGRQEGMTVIASIHQPAAEVFQLFHNLCLLCSGTTVYFRPAALAQQVATYLLLFWSNLLVLLDAFNVWHFGVV
;
A
#
# COMPACT_ATOMS: atom_id res chain seq x y z
N MET A 1 -11.78 -13.35 13.99
CA MET A 1 -10.88 -14.38 13.43
C MET A 1 -10.19 -15.09 14.57
N THR A 2 -10.23 -16.39 14.60
CA THR A 2 -9.54 -17.21 15.59
C THR A 2 -8.10 -17.47 15.17
N SER A 3 -7.21 -17.78 16.12
CA SER A 3 -5.81 -18.14 15.81
C SER A 3 -5.72 -19.35 14.88
N THR A 4 -6.68 -20.27 14.94
CA THR A 4 -6.76 -21.45 14.09
C THR A 4 -7.08 -21.10 12.63
N GLU A 5 -8.00 -20.16 12.39
CA GLU A 5 -8.32 -19.66 11.03
C GLU A 5 -7.10 -18.97 10.40
N LEU A 6 -6.31 -18.24 11.18
CA LEU A 6 -5.10 -17.57 10.70
C LEU A 6 -3.98 -18.54 10.35
N GLN A 7 -3.86 -19.66 11.08
CA GLN A 7 -2.86 -20.69 10.80
C GLN A 7 -3.13 -21.40 9.46
N THR A 8 -4.39 -21.64 9.09
CA THR A 8 -4.75 -22.24 7.81
C THR A 8 -4.25 -21.44 6.58
N TYR A 9 -4.13 -20.12 6.69
CA TYR A 9 -3.53 -19.30 5.63
C TYR A 9 -2.04 -19.58 5.46
N GLY A 10 -1.31 -19.78 6.57
CA GLY A 10 0.12 -20.14 6.55
C GLY A 10 0.36 -21.50 5.91
N ASP A 11 -0.46 -22.48 6.21
CA ASP A 11 -0.38 -23.85 5.66
C ASP A 11 -0.60 -23.85 4.14
N ASN A 12 -1.39 -22.92 3.62
CA ASN A 12 -1.62 -22.72 2.19
C ASN A 12 -0.57 -21.77 1.52
N GLY A 13 0.52 -21.44 2.21
CA GLY A 13 1.59 -20.59 1.70
C GLY A 13 1.24 -19.11 1.57
N GLY A 14 0.12 -18.65 2.13
CA GLY A 14 -0.27 -17.25 2.23
C GLY A 14 0.29 -16.57 3.49
N VAL A 15 0.27 -15.25 3.55
CA VAL A 15 0.65 -14.47 4.72
C VAL A 15 -0.53 -13.61 5.18
N ALA A 16 -1.18 -14.02 6.25
CA ALA A 16 -2.16 -13.18 6.96
C ALA A 16 -1.44 -12.30 7.98
N LEU A 17 -1.65 -11.00 7.91
CA LEU A 17 -1.11 -10.04 8.89
C LEU A 17 -2.22 -9.62 9.83
N THR A 18 -1.96 -9.65 11.15
CA THR A 18 -2.89 -9.13 12.15
C THR A 18 -2.15 -8.20 13.10
N TRP A 19 -2.83 -7.16 13.56
CA TRP A 19 -2.32 -6.28 14.60
C TRP A 19 -3.36 -6.04 15.68
N LYS A 20 -2.90 -5.98 16.92
CA LYS A 20 -3.76 -5.81 18.09
C LYS A 20 -3.21 -4.72 18.99
N ASP A 21 -4.06 -3.77 19.35
CA ASP A 21 -3.76 -2.63 20.24
C ASP A 21 -2.47 -1.89 19.83
N LEU A 22 -2.26 -1.72 18.51
CA LEU A 22 -1.05 -1.10 17.98
C LEU A 22 -1.03 0.39 18.32
N LYS A 23 -0.05 0.80 19.12
CA LYS A 23 0.19 2.17 19.57
C LYS A 23 1.53 2.66 19.05
N VAL A 24 1.55 3.88 18.54
CA VAL A 24 2.78 4.53 18.08
C VAL A 24 2.86 5.93 18.68
N ARG A 25 4.00 6.23 19.34
CA ARG A 25 4.27 7.53 19.94
C ARG A 25 5.60 8.08 19.46
N VAL A 26 5.66 9.39 19.24
CA VAL A 26 6.92 10.09 18.94
C VAL A 26 7.70 10.30 20.24
N VAL A 27 8.98 9.91 20.24
CA VAL A 27 9.90 10.09 21.37
C VAL A 27 10.89 11.19 21.00
N GLY A 28 10.74 12.36 21.63
CA GLY A 28 11.66 13.48 21.39
C GLY A 28 11.30 14.32 20.16
N GLY A 29 11.27 15.63 20.31
CA GLY A 29 10.98 16.57 19.21
C GLY A 29 9.68 17.36 19.38
N ALA A 30 9.07 17.31 20.58
CA ALA A 30 8.00 18.26 20.89
C ALA A 30 8.57 19.69 20.93
N PRO A 31 7.85 20.69 20.34
CA PRO A 31 8.17 22.11 20.52
C PRO A 31 8.31 22.44 22.00
N PRO A 32 9.11 23.46 22.38
CA PRO A 32 9.34 23.83 23.78
C PRO A 32 8.06 23.99 24.62
N GLU A 33 7.00 24.49 24.01
CA GLU A 33 5.69 24.71 24.63
C GLU A 33 4.92 23.40 24.95
N GLU A 34 5.18 22.30 24.22
CA GLU A 34 4.59 20.98 24.48
C GLU A 34 5.41 20.14 25.47
N LYS A 35 6.71 20.45 25.61
CA LYS A 35 7.59 19.78 26.61
C LYS A 35 7.17 20.10 28.05
N GLU A 36 6.68 21.31 28.32
CA GLU A 36 6.18 21.70 29.64
C GLU A 36 4.90 20.95 30.05
N LYS A 37 4.15 20.37 29.10
CA LYS A 37 2.91 19.62 29.38
C LYS A 37 3.09 18.09 29.40
N GLY A 38 4.30 17.56 29.26
CA GLY A 38 4.58 16.11 29.32
C GLY A 38 3.86 15.27 28.26
N ARG A 39 3.30 15.86 27.21
CA ARG A 39 2.52 15.18 26.17
C ARG A 39 3.43 14.65 25.07
N SER A 40 3.75 13.36 25.12
CA SER A 40 4.28 12.66 23.94
C SER A 40 3.17 12.58 22.87
N ARG A 41 3.45 13.04 21.64
CA ARG A 41 2.49 12.99 20.53
C ARG A 41 2.24 11.53 20.15
N SER A 42 1.03 11.03 20.40
CA SER A 42 0.60 9.69 19.96
C SER A 42 0.10 9.76 18.52
N ILE A 43 0.73 8.98 17.61
CA ILE A 43 0.33 8.84 16.22
C ILE A 43 -0.80 7.81 16.09
N LEU A 44 -0.60 6.62 16.69
CA LEU A 44 -1.61 5.57 16.76
C LEU A 44 -1.96 5.29 18.23
N LYS A 45 -3.26 5.10 18.49
CA LYS A 45 -3.83 5.04 19.85
C LYS A 45 -4.50 3.70 20.16
N GLY A 46 -3.94 2.58 19.68
CA GLY A 46 -4.49 1.26 19.94
C GLY A 46 -5.38 0.77 18.81
N ILE A 47 -4.86 0.76 17.59
CA ILE A 47 -5.59 0.23 16.43
C ILE A 47 -5.49 -1.30 16.38
N THR A 48 -6.57 -1.95 15.96
CA THR A 48 -6.65 -3.41 15.79
C THR A 48 -7.24 -3.72 14.43
N GLY A 49 -6.67 -4.71 13.73
CA GLY A 49 -7.14 -5.09 12.40
C GLY A 49 -6.38 -6.28 11.83
N TYR A 50 -6.66 -6.58 10.57
CA TYR A 50 -6.05 -7.69 9.83
C TYR A 50 -5.99 -7.40 8.32
N ALA A 51 -5.13 -8.12 7.62
CA ALA A 51 -5.06 -8.19 6.16
C ALA A 51 -4.84 -9.64 5.74
N LEU A 52 -5.55 -10.09 4.72
CA LEU A 52 -5.62 -11.50 4.33
C LEU A 52 -5.02 -11.76 2.95
N PRO A 53 -4.53 -12.99 2.68
CA PRO A 53 -4.02 -13.40 1.39
C PRO A 53 -5.06 -13.22 0.26
N GLY A 54 -4.61 -12.69 -0.87
CA GLY A 54 -5.46 -12.42 -2.03
C GLY A 54 -6.34 -11.17 -1.91
N GLU A 55 -6.28 -10.47 -0.77
CA GLU A 55 -7.08 -9.28 -0.51
C GLU A 55 -6.26 -8.00 -0.62
N LEU A 56 -6.95 -6.92 -1.00
CA LEU A 56 -6.45 -5.56 -1.01
C LEU A 56 -7.12 -4.76 0.10
N LEU A 57 -6.35 -4.45 1.15
CA LEU A 57 -6.76 -3.58 2.25
C LEU A 57 -6.35 -2.13 1.95
N ALA A 58 -7.30 -1.22 1.96
CA ALA A 58 -7.02 0.21 1.95
C ALA A 58 -6.95 0.77 3.38
N ILE A 59 -5.89 1.52 3.66
CA ILE A 59 -5.78 2.35 4.87
C ILE A 59 -5.97 3.79 4.45
N MET A 60 -7.00 4.44 4.95
CA MET A 60 -7.34 5.83 4.65
C MET A 60 -7.36 6.67 5.93
N GLY A 61 -7.01 7.95 5.81
CA GLY A 61 -7.05 8.88 6.94
C GLY A 61 -6.51 10.25 6.52
N PRO A 62 -6.65 11.28 7.38
CA PRO A 62 -6.09 12.61 7.11
C PRO A 62 -4.56 12.52 6.98
N SER A 63 -4.00 13.37 6.11
CA SER A 63 -2.55 13.44 5.83
C SER A 63 -1.71 13.51 7.10
N GLY A 64 -0.61 12.76 7.12
CA GLY A 64 0.33 12.73 8.24
C GLY A 64 0.04 11.67 9.31
N SER A 65 -0.99 10.84 9.14
CA SER A 65 -1.40 9.83 10.13
C SER A 65 -0.46 8.64 10.27
N GLY A 66 0.58 8.48 9.41
CA GLY A 66 1.30 7.20 9.34
C GLY A 66 2.81 7.24 9.12
N LYS A 67 3.46 8.39 8.91
CA LYS A 67 4.93 8.41 8.74
C LYS A 67 5.65 8.16 10.06
N LEU A 68 6.29 6.98 10.17
CA LEU A 68 7.15 6.61 11.27
C LEU A 68 8.55 7.19 11.05
N ASN A 69 8.96 8.13 11.91
CA ASN A 69 10.33 8.59 11.97
C ASN A 69 11.15 7.72 12.93
N SER A 70 12.48 7.75 12.82
CA SER A 70 13.42 7.02 13.69
C SER A 70 13.20 7.23 15.20
N ASN A 71 12.48 8.28 15.59
CA ASN A 71 12.17 8.64 16.96
C ASN A 71 10.78 8.19 17.42
N THR A 72 10.28 7.04 16.95
CA THR A 72 8.99 6.51 17.37
C THR A 72 9.14 5.28 18.26
N ARG A 73 8.28 5.14 19.27
CA ARG A 73 8.11 3.91 20.05
C ARG A 73 6.80 3.25 19.66
N GLN A 74 6.88 1.97 19.39
CA GLN A 74 5.75 1.11 19.07
C GLN A 74 5.42 0.21 20.25
N ALA A 75 4.12 0.00 20.52
CA ALA A 75 3.59 -0.98 21.47
C ALA A 75 2.36 -1.66 20.83
N GLY A 76 1.99 -2.83 21.37
CA GLY A 76 0.96 -3.69 20.79
C GLY A 76 1.57 -4.90 20.11
N GLU A 77 0.74 -5.69 19.45
CA GLU A 77 1.15 -6.93 18.81
C GLU A 77 0.92 -6.88 17.31
N ILE A 78 1.92 -7.33 16.54
CA ILE A 78 1.80 -7.63 15.12
C ILE A 78 2.13 -9.11 14.96
N LEU A 79 1.23 -9.85 14.35
CA LEU A 79 1.36 -11.28 14.16
C LEU A 79 1.25 -11.64 12.68
N ILE A 80 2.07 -12.59 12.26
CA ILE A 80 2.08 -13.21 10.95
C ILE A 80 1.51 -14.61 11.10
N ASN A 81 0.40 -14.91 10.43
CA ASN A 81 -0.30 -16.19 10.56
C ASN A 81 -0.58 -16.58 12.03
N GLY A 82 -0.92 -15.57 12.86
CA GLY A 82 -1.21 -15.75 14.28
C GLY A 82 0.02 -15.92 15.19
N ARG A 83 1.24 -15.77 14.67
CA ARG A 83 2.50 -15.92 15.42
C ARG A 83 3.36 -14.66 15.38
N LYS A 84 4.17 -14.43 16.42
CA LYS A 84 5.23 -13.41 16.40
C LYS A 84 6.42 -13.95 15.62
N GLU A 85 6.46 -13.64 14.34
CA GLU A 85 7.52 -14.05 13.44
C GLU A 85 8.10 -12.85 12.70
N THR A 86 9.36 -12.94 12.30
CA THR A 86 10.00 -12.02 11.36
C THR A 86 9.83 -12.56 9.95
N LEU A 87 9.45 -11.69 9.01
CA LEU A 87 9.38 -12.07 7.60
C LEU A 87 10.79 -12.36 7.07
N ALA A 88 10.94 -13.48 6.40
CA ALA A 88 12.16 -13.78 5.68
C ALA A 88 12.38 -12.77 4.54
N PHE A 89 13.63 -12.58 4.14
CA PHE A 89 13.96 -11.72 3.00
C PHE A 89 13.17 -12.12 1.75
N GLY A 90 12.62 -11.15 1.05
CA GLY A 90 11.81 -11.37 -0.15
C GLY A 90 10.35 -11.78 0.11
N THR A 91 9.98 -12.11 1.36
CA THR A 91 8.58 -12.43 1.70
C THR A 91 7.68 -11.18 1.73
N SER A 92 8.25 -10.01 2.05
CA SER A 92 7.55 -8.73 2.01
C SER A 92 8.27 -7.72 1.13
N ALA A 93 7.51 -6.81 0.54
CA ALA A 93 8.00 -5.68 -0.23
C ALA A 93 7.27 -4.39 0.16
N TYR A 94 7.94 -3.26 0.00
CA TYR A 94 7.42 -1.94 0.32
C TYR A 94 7.68 -0.98 -0.85
N VAL A 95 6.63 -0.50 -1.47
CA VAL A 95 6.69 0.51 -2.54
C VAL A 95 6.50 1.89 -1.90
N THR A 96 7.54 2.70 -1.93
CA THR A 96 7.54 4.07 -1.38
C THR A 96 6.68 5.02 -2.20
N GLN A 97 6.27 6.14 -1.61
CA GLN A 97 5.50 7.19 -2.28
C GLN A 97 6.25 7.77 -3.49
N ASP A 98 7.54 8.05 -3.34
CA ASP A 98 8.39 8.59 -4.39
C ASP A 98 9.07 7.48 -5.19
N ASP A 99 9.04 7.59 -6.52
CA ASP A 99 9.65 6.61 -7.41
C ASP A 99 11.17 6.88 -7.53
N ALA A 100 11.98 6.09 -6.83
CA ALA A 100 13.44 6.14 -6.91
C ALA A 100 13.96 5.36 -8.13
N LEU A 101 13.76 5.90 -9.34
CA LEU A 101 14.12 5.25 -10.60
C LEU A 101 15.33 5.90 -11.26
N MET A 102 16.20 5.07 -11.85
CA MET A 102 17.33 5.54 -12.68
C MET A 102 16.82 6.02 -14.04
N THR A 103 16.82 7.33 -14.24
CA THR A 103 16.22 7.99 -15.41
C THR A 103 16.92 7.69 -16.73
N THR A 104 18.16 7.25 -16.70
CA THR A 104 18.98 6.91 -17.89
C THR A 104 18.68 5.54 -18.48
N LEU A 105 18.06 4.64 -17.70
CA LEU A 105 17.74 3.28 -18.12
C LEU A 105 16.41 3.23 -18.86
N THR A 106 16.25 2.23 -19.72
CA THR A 106 14.97 1.78 -20.26
C THR A 106 14.20 0.96 -19.22
N VAL A 107 12.91 0.75 -19.43
CA VAL A 107 12.10 -0.12 -18.56
C VAL A 107 12.68 -1.53 -18.48
N ARG A 108 13.05 -2.10 -19.64
CA ARG A 108 13.68 -3.43 -19.73
C ARG A 108 14.94 -3.50 -18.89
N GLU A 109 15.86 -2.55 -19.08
CA GLU A 109 17.13 -2.53 -18.38
C GLU A 109 16.92 -2.40 -16.87
N ALA A 110 16.10 -1.47 -16.41
CA ALA A 110 15.85 -1.24 -15.00
C ALA A 110 15.29 -2.49 -14.29
N ILE A 111 14.29 -3.14 -14.89
CA ILE A 111 13.67 -4.32 -14.29
C ILE A 111 14.58 -5.55 -14.40
N THR A 112 15.31 -5.71 -15.51
CA THR A 112 16.26 -6.81 -15.68
C THR A 112 17.42 -6.69 -14.70
N TYR A 113 18.02 -5.52 -14.54
CA TYR A 113 19.10 -5.31 -13.57
C TYR A 113 18.62 -5.54 -12.13
N SER A 114 17.43 -5.07 -11.80
CA SER A 114 16.83 -5.33 -10.48
C SER A 114 16.61 -6.84 -10.26
N ALA A 115 16.16 -7.57 -11.28
CA ALA A 115 16.01 -9.03 -11.21
C ALA A 115 17.35 -9.75 -11.00
N MET A 116 18.43 -9.29 -11.67
CA MET A 116 19.77 -9.86 -11.47
C MET A 116 20.27 -9.67 -10.04
N LEU A 117 19.95 -8.53 -9.40
CA LEU A 117 20.44 -8.19 -8.07
C LEU A 117 19.58 -8.78 -6.94
N GLN A 118 18.26 -8.87 -7.14
CA GLN A 118 17.35 -9.29 -6.07
C GLN A 118 17.08 -10.78 -6.04
N LEU A 119 17.02 -11.44 -7.22
CA LEU A 119 16.69 -12.85 -7.30
C LEU A 119 17.87 -13.73 -6.87
N PRO A 120 17.63 -14.89 -6.22
CA PRO A 120 18.66 -15.74 -5.66
C PRO A 120 19.75 -16.13 -6.68
N ASP A 121 20.99 -16.22 -6.24
CA ASP A 121 22.14 -16.60 -7.09
C ASP A 121 21.98 -18.00 -7.69
N ALA A 122 21.30 -18.90 -6.98
CA ALA A 122 20.98 -20.25 -7.49
C ALA A 122 20.03 -20.24 -8.70
N MET A 123 19.33 -19.11 -8.97
CA MET A 123 18.45 -18.99 -10.13
C MET A 123 19.26 -18.64 -11.38
N PRO A 124 19.17 -19.45 -12.46
CA PRO A 124 19.84 -19.16 -13.71
C PRO A 124 19.50 -17.77 -14.28
N GLU A 125 20.46 -17.14 -14.95
CA GLU A 125 20.27 -15.81 -15.56
C GLU A 125 19.10 -15.77 -16.55
N SER A 126 18.91 -16.82 -17.33
CA SER A 126 17.79 -16.97 -18.25
C SER A 126 16.44 -16.92 -17.53
N GLU A 127 16.36 -17.55 -16.36
CA GLU A 127 15.15 -17.55 -15.52
C GLU A 127 14.91 -16.16 -14.90
N LYS A 128 15.97 -15.48 -14.45
CA LYS A 128 15.90 -14.10 -13.95
C LYS A 128 15.36 -13.14 -15.03
N LYS A 129 15.87 -13.25 -16.26
CA LYS A 129 15.38 -12.49 -17.42
C LYS A 129 13.91 -12.81 -17.73
N ARG A 130 13.54 -14.10 -17.73
CA ARG A 130 12.16 -14.52 -17.93
C ARG A 130 11.22 -13.97 -16.84
N ARG A 131 11.66 -13.92 -15.59
CA ARG A 131 10.92 -13.33 -14.48
C ARG A 131 10.70 -11.82 -14.72
N ALA A 132 11.73 -11.09 -15.12
CA ALA A 132 11.64 -9.67 -15.45
C ALA A 132 10.61 -9.42 -16.58
N GLU A 133 10.71 -10.14 -17.70
CA GLU A 133 9.78 -10.02 -18.83
C GLU A 133 8.34 -10.35 -18.43
N THR A 134 8.13 -11.37 -17.60
CA THR A 134 6.81 -11.73 -17.11
C THR A 134 6.21 -10.59 -16.25
N THR A 135 7.00 -10.03 -15.32
CA THR A 135 6.56 -8.93 -14.46
C THR A 135 6.24 -7.66 -15.25
N ILE A 136 7.03 -7.33 -16.28
CA ILE A 136 6.75 -6.23 -17.22
C ILE A 136 5.39 -6.43 -17.89
N ARG A 137 5.08 -7.65 -18.33
CA ARG A 137 3.82 -7.99 -18.97
C ARG A 137 2.64 -7.89 -18.02
N GLU A 138 2.77 -8.42 -16.81
CA GLU A 138 1.74 -8.36 -15.77
C GLU A 138 1.38 -6.92 -15.42
N MET A 139 2.36 -6.02 -15.40
CA MET A 139 2.11 -4.59 -15.14
C MET A 139 1.76 -3.78 -16.38
N GLY A 140 1.68 -4.42 -17.58
CA GLY A 140 1.25 -3.80 -18.83
C GLY A 140 2.18 -2.69 -19.30
N LEU A 141 3.48 -2.97 -19.29
CA LEU A 141 4.52 -2.05 -19.74
C LEU A 141 5.16 -2.47 -21.07
N GLN A 142 4.54 -3.42 -21.81
CA GLN A 142 5.09 -3.95 -23.05
C GLN A 142 5.30 -2.85 -24.11
N ASP A 143 4.33 -1.93 -24.22
CA ASP A 143 4.34 -0.87 -25.25
C ASP A 143 5.44 0.18 -25.01
N CYS A 144 6.00 0.24 -23.82
CA CYS A 144 7.05 1.19 -23.44
C CYS A 144 8.33 0.50 -22.93
N ILE A 145 8.49 -0.80 -23.18
CA ILE A 145 9.56 -1.61 -22.60
C ILE A 145 10.97 -1.10 -22.93
N ASP A 146 11.18 -0.56 -24.14
CA ASP A 146 12.44 -0.01 -24.61
C ASP A 146 12.50 1.53 -24.50
N THR A 147 11.49 2.15 -23.87
CA THR A 147 11.46 3.59 -23.58
C THR A 147 12.31 3.90 -22.37
N ARG A 148 13.08 4.99 -22.41
CA ARG A 148 13.83 5.49 -21.25
C ARG A 148 12.89 6.03 -20.19
N ILE A 149 13.21 5.76 -18.92
CA ILE A 149 12.41 6.19 -17.76
C ILE A 149 12.36 7.72 -17.66
N GLY A 150 13.51 8.40 -17.89
CA GLY A 150 13.58 9.85 -17.89
C GLY A 150 13.65 10.44 -19.29
N GLY A 151 13.18 11.68 -19.48
CA GLY A 151 13.13 12.37 -20.76
C GLY A 151 13.89 13.70 -20.84
N ALA A 152 14.65 14.07 -19.80
CA ALA A 152 15.16 15.45 -19.65
C ALA A 152 16.32 15.86 -20.57
N TRP A 153 17.01 14.91 -21.24
CA TRP A 153 18.23 15.21 -22.04
C TRP A 153 18.14 14.84 -23.52
N SER A 154 17.02 14.30 -23.97
CA SER A 154 16.77 14.06 -25.39
C SER A 154 15.35 14.55 -25.75
N ALA A 155 15.14 14.92 -26.99
CA ALA A 155 13.82 15.29 -27.54
C ALA A 155 12.78 14.17 -27.42
N ALA A 156 13.17 13.00 -26.92
CA ALA A 156 12.28 11.86 -26.68
C ALA A 156 11.55 12.01 -25.34
N LYS A 157 10.23 11.92 -25.39
CA LYS A 157 9.33 11.94 -24.24
C LYS A 157 9.61 10.70 -23.37
N GLY A 158 10.01 10.87 -22.11
CA GLY A 158 10.14 9.79 -21.15
C GLY A 158 8.79 9.18 -20.74
N LEU A 159 8.83 8.28 -19.76
CA LEU A 159 7.63 7.61 -19.24
C LEU A 159 6.67 8.61 -18.58
N SER A 160 5.36 8.35 -18.69
CA SER A 160 4.33 9.03 -17.89
C SER A 160 4.48 8.68 -16.40
N GLY A 161 3.89 9.50 -15.50
CA GLY A 161 3.87 9.22 -14.06
C GLY A 161 3.33 7.82 -13.74
N GLY A 162 2.20 7.43 -14.34
CA GLY A 162 1.63 6.10 -14.14
C GLY A 162 2.47 4.94 -14.71
N GLN A 163 3.26 5.18 -15.76
CA GLN A 163 4.23 4.20 -16.25
C GLN A 163 5.42 4.07 -15.28
N LYS A 164 5.97 5.19 -14.78
CA LYS A 164 7.04 5.19 -13.77
C LYS A 164 6.60 4.46 -12.51
N ARG A 165 5.39 4.75 -12.01
CA ARG A 165 4.82 4.06 -10.85
C ARG A 165 4.73 2.56 -11.05
N ARG A 166 4.32 2.10 -12.23
CA ARG A 166 4.29 0.66 -12.56
C ARG A 166 5.67 0.05 -12.64
N VAL A 167 6.68 0.77 -13.13
CA VAL A 167 8.10 0.30 -13.09
C VAL A 167 8.59 0.15 -11.66
N SER A 168 8.33 1.13 -10.79
CA SER A 168 8.67 1.05 -9.37
C SER A 168 8.04 -0.18 -8.70
N ILE A 169 6.76 -0.41 -8.94
CA ILE A 169 6.06 -1.60 -8.44
C ILE A 169 6.65 -2.90 -9.02
N CYS A 170 6.99 -2.94 -10.33
CA CYS A 170 7.63 -4.09 -10.94
C CYS A 170 8.90 -4.52 -10.20
N ILE A 171 9.74 -3.56 -9.85
CA ILE A 171 10.99 -3.82 -9.13
C ILE A 171 10.72 -4.52 -7.80
N GLU A 172 9.73 -4.06 -7.05
CA GLU A 172 9.40 -4.60 -5.73
C GLU A 172 8.73 -5.98 -5.79
N ILE A 173 7.97 -6.28 -6.86
CA ILE A 173 7.27 -7.57 -6.98
C ILE A 173 8.07 -8.67 -7.68
N LEU A 174 9.31 -8.42 -8.10
CA LEU A 174 10.19 -9.41 -8.74
C LEU A 174 10.37 -10.67 -7.89
N MET A 175 10.52 -10.51 -6.59
CA MET A 175 10.67 -11.59 -5.61
C MET A 175 9.37 -12.37 -5.35
N ARG A 176 8.22 -11.94 -5.92
CA ARG A 176 6.90 -12.51 -5.62
C ARG A 176 6.60 -12.48 -4.12
N PRO A 177 6.63 -11.31 -3.48
CA PRO A 177 6.39 -11.20 -2.06
C PRO A 177 5.00 -11.71 -1.71
N LYS A 178 4.87 -12.29 -0.53
CA LYS A 178 3.56 -12.72 0.00
C LYS A 178 2.81 -11.55 0.66
N LEU A 179 3.51 -10.49 1.02
CA LEU A 179 2.98 -9.28 1.64
C LEU A 179 3.53 -8.04 0.93
N LEU A 180 2.64 -7.24 0.36
CA LEU A 180 2.99 -6.02 -0.37
C LEU A 180 2.40 -4.79 0.32
N PHE A 181 3.26 -3.87 0.70
CA PHE A 181 2.88 -2.55 1.20
C PHE A 181 3.06 -1.50 0.10
N LEU A 182 2.05 -0.64 -0.07
CA LEU A 182 2.04 0.44 -1.06
C LEU A 182 1.78 1.76 -0.34
N ASP A 183 2.72 2.69 -0.42
CA ASP A 183 2.55 4.03 0.15
C ASP A 183 2.08 4.99 -0.95
N GLU A 184 0.84 5.43 -0.83
CA GLU A 184 0.15 6.33 -1.76
C GLU A 184 0.37 5.96 -3.26
N PRO A 185 0.05 4.73 -3.70
CA PRO A 185 0.37 4.26 -5.05
C PRO A 185 -0.33 5.03 -6.17
N THR A 186 -1.30 5.87 -5.84
CA THR A 186 -2.08 6.69 -6.77
C THR A 186 -1.74 8.17 -6.72
N SER A 187 -0.81 8.58 -5.85
CA SER A 187 -0.40 9.98 -5.70
C SER A 187 0.23 10.52 -6.98
N GLY A 188 -0.18 11.73 -7.40
CA GLY A 188 0.33 12.36 -8.62
C GLY A 188 -0.11 11.72 -9.95
N LEU A 189 -1.06 10.79 -9.93
CA LEU A 189 -1.62 10.15 -11.10
C LEU A 189 -3.03 10.68 -11.39
N ASP A 190 -3.39 10.72 -12.68
CA ASP A 190 -4.79 10.91 -13.08
C ASP A 190 -5.66 9.69 -12.71
N SER A 191 -6.99 9.86 -12.75
CA SER A 191 -7.94 8.81 -12.36
C SER A 191 -7.78 7.52 -13.18
N ALA A 192 -7.54 7.63 -14.48
CA ALA A 192 -7.39 6.47 -15.36
C ALA A 192 -6.08 5.71 -15.06
N ALA A 193 -4.96 6.43 -14.90
CA ALA A 193 -3.68 5.83 -14.52
C ALA A 193 -3.76 5.17 -13.14
N SER A 194 -4.37 5.83 -12.15
CA SER A 194 -4.62 5.30 -10.81
C SER A 194 -5.41 3.99 -10.84
N TYR A 195 -6.50 3.97 -11.59
CA TYR A 195 -7.31 2.76 -11.76
C TYR A 195 -6.52 1.62 -12.42
N HIS A 196 -5.78 1.90 -13.50
CA HIS A 196 -4.98 0.88 -14.17
C HIS A 196 -3.89 0.28 -13.27
N VAL A 197 -3.19 1.11 -12.49
CA VAL A 197 -2.19 0.64 -11.52
C VAL A 197 -2.84 -0.26 -10.48
N MET A 198 -3.89 0.22 -9.81
CA MET A 198 -4.53 -0.51 -8.72
C MET A 198 -5.23 -1.79 -9.19
N LYS A 199 -5.86 -1.77 -10.38
CA LYS A 199 -6.48 -2.95 -10.99
C LYS A 199 -5.47 -4.07 -11.24
N ARG A 200 -4.27 -3.74 -11.74
CA ARG A 200 -3.21 -4.74 -11.96
C ARG A 200 -2.68 -5.30 -10.66
N ILE A 201 -2.48 -4.46 -9.64
CA ILE A 201 -2.08 -4.91 -8.30
C ILE A 201 -3.14 -5.84 -7.70
N ALA A 202 -4.42 -5.46 -7.75
CA ALA A 202 -5.52 -6.27 -7.24
C ALA A 202 -5.61 -7.62 -7.96
N HIS A 203 -5.42 -7.63 -9.28
CA HIS A 203 -5.40 -8.87 -10.07
C HIS A 203 -4.23 -9.78 -9.67
N LEU A 204 -3.02 -9.23 -9.60
CA LEU A 204 -1.83 -9.97 -9.21
C LEU A 204 -1.94 -10.49 -7.77
N GLY A 205 -2.46 -9.67 -6.85
CA GLY A 205 -2.71 -10.06 -5.47
C GLY A 205 -3.59 -11.30 -5.36
N ARG A 206 -4.68 -11.34 -6.15
CA ARG A 206 -5.59 -12.51 -6.19
C ARG A 206 -4.92 -13.74 -6.81
N GLN A 207 -4.20 -13.57 -7.92
CA GLN A 207 -3.56 -14.69 -8.63
C GLN A 207 -2.45 -15.34 -7.81
N GLU A 208 -1.63 -14.55 -7.13
CA GLU A 208 -0.47 -15.02 -6.37
C GLU A 208 -0.79 -15.30 -4.89
N GLY A 209 -2.03 -15.06 -4.46
CA GLY A 209 -2.41 -15.14 -3.05
C GLY A 209 -1.66 -14.12 -2.17
N MET A 210 -1.30 -12.98 -2.74
CA MET A 210 -0.52 -11.94 -2.05
C MET A 210 -1.44 -11.06 -1.21
N THR A 211 -1.05 -10.79 0.02
CA THR A 211 -1.71 -9.81 0.88
C THR A 211 -1.23 -8.40 0.52
N VAL A 212 -2.15 -7.53 0.14
CA VAL A 212 -1.81 -6.17 -0.28
C VAL A 212 -2.40 -5.15 0.69
N ILE A 213 -1.56 -4.26 1.20
CA ILE A 213 -1.95 -3.16 2.09
C ILE A 213 -1.52 -1.85 1.43
N ALA A 214 -2.47 -0.97 1.14
CA ALA A 214 -2.21 0.31 0.50
C ALA A 214 -2.67 1.47 1.38
N SER A 215 -1.78 2.43 1.64
CA SER A 215 -2.20 3.75 2.11
C SER A 215 -2.75 4.52 0.92
N ILE A 216 -3.96 5.05 1.03
CA ILE A 216 -4.63 5.76 -0.08
C ILE A 216 -5.24 7.05 0.45
N HIS A 217 -4.98 8.13 -0.28
CA HIS A 217 -5.61 9.41 -0.03
C HIS A 217 -6.59 9.72 -1.16
N GLN A 218 -7.86 9.95 -0.83
CA GLN A 218 -8.92 10.36 -1.77
C GLN A 218 -8.95 9.55 -3.09
N PRO A 219 -9.21 8.23 -3.07
CA PRO A 219 -9.30 7.43 -4.29
C PRO A 219 -10.52 7.83 -5.13
N ALA A 220 -10.37 7.77 -6.47
CA ALA A 220 -11.52 7.81 -7.37
C ALA A 220 -12.46 6.61 -7.11
N ALA A 221 -13.73 6.73 -7.51
CA ALA A 221 -14.74 5.71 -7.26
C ALA A 221 -14.37 4.34 -7.80
N GLU A 222 -13.81 4.31 -9.00
CA GLU A 222 -13.40 3.08 -9.66
C GLU A 222 -12.27 2.39 -8.92
N VAL A 223 -11.34 3.16 -8.33
CA VAL A 223 -10.26 2.64 -7.49
C VAL A 223 -10.82 2.10 -6.18
N PHE A 224 -11.78 2.83 -5.57
CA PHE A 224 -12.40 2.42 -4.31
C PHE A 224 -13.08 1.06 -4.41
N GLN A 225 -13.73 0.75 -5.54
CA GLN A 225 -14.38 -0.54 -5.78
C GLN A 225 -13.42 -1.73 -5.86
N LEU A 226 -12.12 -1.49 -6.00
CA LEU A 226 -11.11 -2.56 -6.02
C LEU A 226 -10.74 -3.08 -4.63
N PHE A 227 -11.05 -2.33 -3.57
CA PHE A 227 -10.71 -2.70 -2.20
C PHE A 227 -11.65 -3.75 -1.65
N HIS A 228 -11.08 -4.76 -0.97
CA HIS A 228 -11.85 -5.76 -0.23
C HIS A 228 -12.24 -5.20 1.14
N ASN A 229 -11.27 -4.67 1.86
CA ASN A 229 -11.46 -4.10 3.19
C ASN A 229 -10.96 -2.65 3.23
N LEU A 230 -11.60 -1.86 4.08
CA LEU A 230 -11.25 -0.48 4.38
C LEU A 230 -10.94 -0.32 5.87
N CYS A 231 -9.78 0.25 6.18
CA CYS A 231 -9.41 0.76 7.49
C CYS A 231 -9.41 2.29 7.45
N LEU A 232 -10.41 2.93 8.03
CA LEU A 232 -10.47 4.39 8.13
C LEU A 232 -9.94 4.83 9.49
N LEU A 233 -8.89 5.64 9.46
CA LEU A 233 -8.24 6.20 10.65
C LEU A 233 -8.59 7.68 10.79
N CYS A 234 -8.89 8.12 12.02
CA CYS A 234 -9.04 9.52 12.36
C CYS A 234 -8.33 9.79 13.69
N SER A 235 -7.46 10.79 13.73
CA SER A 235 -6.69 11.19 14.94
C SER A 235 -6.00 10.01 15.65
N GLY A 236 -5.54 9.01 14.87
CA GLY A 236 -4.81 7.84 15.37
C GLY A 236 -5.69 6.72 15.94
N THR A 237 -7.01 6.79 15.75
CA THR A 237 -7.98 5.74 16.13
C THR A 237 -8.66 5.17 14.90
N THR A 238 -9.10 3.90 14.96
CA THR A 238 -9.90 3.29 13.91
C THR A 238 -11.36 3.75 14.03
N VAL A 239 -11.86 4.42 13.00
CA VAL A 239 -13.27 4.83 12.90
C VAL A 239 -14.10 3.76 12.20
N TYR A 240 -13.50 3.10 11.21
CA TYR A 240 -14.15 2.05 10.44
C TYR A 240 -13.13 0.97 10.05
N PHE A 241 -13.50 -0.30 10.23
CA PHE A 241 -12.72 -1.44 9.74
C PHE A 241 -13.66 -2.58 9.34
N ARG A 242 -14.04 -2.65 8.08
CA ARG A 242 -14.96 -3.65 7.50
C ARG A 242 -14.82 -3.70 5.98
N PRO A 243 -15.54 -4.61 5.27
CA PRO A 243 -15.58 -4.63 3.81
C PRO A 243 -15.86 -3.25 3.21
N ALA A 244 -15.07 -2.86 2.22
CA ALA A 244 -15.17 -1.55 1.58
C ALA A 244 -16.55 -1.30 0.94
N ALA A 245 -17.18 -2.35 0.42
CA ALA A 245 -18.52 -2.28 -0.17
C ALA A 245 -19.62 -1.80 0.82
N LEU A 246 -19.42 -2.00 2.12
CA LEU A 246 -20.38 -1.58 3.15
C LEU A 246 -20.13 -0.14 3.63
N ALA A 247 -18.99 0.45 3.30
CA ALA A 247 -18.62 1.78 3.80
C ALA A 247 -19.60 2.88 3.34
N GLN A 248 -20.11 2.79 2.11
CA GLN A 248 -21.10 3.72 1.57
C GLN A 248 -22.41 3.71 2.38
N GLN A 249 -22.91 2.53 2.73
CA GLN A 249 -24.14 2.39 3.50
C GLN A 249 -23.97 3.01 4.88
N VAL A 250 -22.84 2.71 5.55
CA VAL A 250 -22.53 3.29 6.88
C VAL A 250 -22.42 4.81 6.81
N ALA A 251 -21.74 5.35 5.80
CA ALA A 251 -21.64 6.80 5.60
C ALA A 251 -23.02 7.46 5.41
N THR A 252 -23.89 6.86 4.60
CA THR A 252 -25.27 7.35 4.40
C THR A 252 -26.07 7.33 5.69
N TYR A 253 -26.00 6.26 6.48
CA TYR A 253 -26.66 6.19 7.77
C TYR A 253 -26.14 7.25 8.76
N LEU A 254 -24.82 7.44 8.83
CA LEU A 254 -24.21 8.44 9.71
C LEU A 254 -24.59 9.87 9.31
N LEU A 255 -24.66 10.18 8.01
CA LEU A 255 -25.11 11.48 7.51
C LEU A 255 -26.60 11.75 7.82
N LEU A 256 -27.44 10.73 7.78
CA LEU A 256 -28.87 10.87 8.10
C LEU A 256 -29.15 11.05 9.60
N PHE A 257 -28.30 10.51 10.48
CA PHE A 257 -28.55 10.51 11.92
C PHE A 257 -27.77 11.59 12.70
N TRP A 258 -26.72 12.21 12.13
CA TRP A 258 -25.87 13.14 12.88
C TRP A 258 -25.54 14.41 12.09
N SER A 259 -26.26 15.47 12.37
CA SER A 259 -26.04 16.83 11.84
C SER A 259 -24.73 17.52 12.32
N ASN A 260 -23.90 16.86 13.14
CA ASN A 260 -22.63 17.39 13.67
C ASN A 260 -21.39 16.66 13.11
N LEU A 261 -21.46 16.13 11.90
CA LEU A 261 -20.46 15.22 11.34
C LEU A 261 -19.36 15.93 10.53
N LEU A 262 -19.02 17.19 10.80
CA LEU A 262 -17.93 17.91 10.13
C LEU A 262 -16.59 17.16 10.14
N VAL A 263 -16.29 16.40 11.19
CA VAL A 263 -15.03 15.61 11.30
C VAL A 263 -15.04 14.38 10.39
N LEU A 264 -16.21 13.79 10.13
CA LEU A 264 -16.33 12.69 9.16
C LEU A 264 -16.44 13.22 7.73
N LEU A 265 -17.00 14.40 7.53
CA LEU A 265 -17.01 15.06 6.22
C LEU A 265 -15.60 15.42 5.74
N ASP A 266 -14.66 15.80 6.61
CA ASP A 266 -13.26 16.00 6.23
C ASP A 266 -12.56 14.68 5.88
N ALA A 267 -12.89 13.58 6.53
CA ALA A 267 -12.42 12.24 6.17
C ALA A 267 -13.13 11.70 4.91
N PHE A 268 -14.38 12.12 4.68
CA PHE A 268 -15.24 11.75 3.55
C PHE A 268 -15.38 12.86 2.49
N ASN A 269 -14.63 13.95 2.52
CA ASN A 269 -14.57 14.93 1.42
C ASN A 269 -14.16 14.32 0.07
N VAL A 270 -14.00 13.01 0.05
CA VAL A 270 -13.91 12.13 -1.12
C VAL A 270 -15.23 12.01 -1.88
N TRP A 271 -16.36 12.42 -1.28
CA TRP A 271 -17.70 12.14 -1.80
C TRP A 271 -18.31 13.34 -2.53
N HIS A 272 -17.62 13.86 -3.54
CA HIS A 272 -18.30 14.54 -4.65
C HIS A 272 -18.90 13.48 -5.59
N PHE A 273 -19.73 12.59 -5.05
CA PHE A 273 -20.65 11.82 -5.86
C PHE A 273 -21.95 12.60 -5.99
N GLY A 274 -22.22 13.08 -7.22
CA GLY A 274 -23.48 13.66 -7.57
C GLY A 274 -24.64 12.76 -7.14
N VAL A 275 -25.29 13.18 -6.06
CA VAL A 275 -26.67 12.91 -5.78
C VAL A 275 -27.29 14.30 -5.67
N VAL A 276 -27.72 14.81 -6.81
CA VAL A 276 -28.85 15.71 -6.98
C VAL A 276 -29.77 15.00 -7.92
#